data_e2eed4b61ada5fd386bd0875aadf46c6
#
_entry.id   e2eed4b61ada5fd386bd0875aadf46c6
#
_cell.length_a   1.000
_cell.length_b   1.000
_cell.length_c   1.000
_cell.angle_alpha   90.00
_cell.angle_beta   90.00
_cell.angle_gamma   90.00
#
_symmetry.space_group_name_H-M   'P 1'
#
loop_
_entity.id
_entity.type
_entity.pdbx_description
1 polymer ?
#
loop_
_entity_poly.entity_id
_entity_poly.type
_entity_poly.pdbx_seq_one_letter_code
_entity_poly.pdbx_strand_id
1 'polypeptide(L)'
;IYKENDRKLVNQWIPWVDGTLRYVGGNGQIIKNNWVNSGDGRYRLKEDGTRYENQWFSTTSNPALPSSKPVTNWYYAGADGKILRNGWYELGGKYYYFYEWGNSPRKMFFNLEDKRYYVDEEGARKEPGWFSIDNVNSKGQPYTNWYYVTEDGSVLRDGWHDLEGMTCYFDTYGTSYRSRWFNLGDDRYYVDGNGSRQSGWFSITGTGSNGQEYTN
;
A
#
# COMPACT_ATOMS: atom_id res chain seq x y z
N ILE A 1 -40.07 -12.06 5.29
CA ILE A 1 -39.65 -13.29 4.58
C ILE A 1 -40.08 -13.18 3.15
N TYR A 2 -39.14 -13.20 2.20
CA TYR A 2 -39.43 -13.12 0.78
C TYR A 2 -39.76 -14.50 0.25
N LYS A 3 -40.78 -14.59 -0.60
CA LYS A 3 -41.27 -15.81 -1.21
C LYS A 3 -41.53 -15.59 -2.69
N GLU A 4 -41.38 -16.64 -3.48
CA GLU A 4 -41.82 -16.76 -4.88
C GLU A 4 -42.55 -18.09 -5.04
N ASN A 5 -43.75 -18.05 -5.56
CA ASN A 5 -44.61 -19.25 -5.69
C ASN A 5 -44.68 -20.07 -4.37
N ASP A 6 -44.95 -19.39 -3.26
CA ASP A 6 -44.99 -19.94 -1.90
C ASP A 6 -43.65 -20.55 -1.37
N ARG A 7 -42.62 -20.54 -2.15
CA ARG A 7 -41.28 -20.97 -1.69
C ARG A 7 -40.51 -19.80 -1.05
N LYS A 8 -39.92 -20.02 0.10
CA LYS A 8 -39.04 -19.07 0.75
C LYS A 8 -37.77 -18.90 -0.09
N LEU A 9 -37.48 -17.65 -0.48
CA LEU A 9 -36.20 -17.30 -1.11
C LEU A 9 -35.10 -17.23 -0.04
N VAL A 10 -33.96 -17.87 -0.26
CA VAL A 10 -32.84 -17.90 0.66
C VAL A 10 -31.51 -17.94 -0.11
N ASN A 11 -30.50 -17.29 0.46
CA ASN A 11 -29.12 -17.30 -0.02
C ASN A 11 -28.96 -16.94 -1.50
N GLN A 12 -29.71 -15.94 -1.94
CA GLN A 12 -29.69 -15.52 -3.36
C GLN A 12 -29.93 -14.03 -3.54
N TRP A 13 -29.51 -13.53 -4.69
CA TRP A 13 -29.84 -12.19 -5.17
C TRP A 13 -31.25 -12.18 -5.74
N ILE A 14 -32.00 -11.13 -5.41
CA ILE A 14 -33.34 -10.89 -5.94
C ILE A 14 -33.41 -9.50 -6.59
N PRO A 15 -34.13 -9.34 -7.72
CA PRO A 15 -34.41 -8.02 -8.28
C PRO A 15 -35.35 -7.25 -7.33
N TRP A 16 -35.10 -5.95 -7.21
CA TRP A 16 -35.90 -5.05 -6.40
C TRP A 16 -36.70 -4.08 -7.27
N VAL A 17 -37.71 -3.46 -6.71
CA VAL A 17 -38.61 -2.54 -7.41
C VAL A 17 -37.93 -1.30 -8.00
N ASP A 18 -36.78 -0.92 -7.48
CA ASP A 18 -35.94 0.20 -7.94
C ASP A 18 -34.92 -0.20 -9.00
N GLY A 19 -34.99 -1.43 -9.53
CA GLY A 19 -34.03 -1.98 -10.50
C GLY A 19 -32.71 -2.46 -9.92
N THR A 20 -32.51 -2.33 -8.62
CA THR A 20 -31.28 -2.81 -7.93
C THR A 20 -31.43 -4.27 -7.50
N LEU A 21 -30.33 -4.86 -7.03
CA LEU A 21 -30.34 -6.20 -6.46
C LEU A 21 -30.25 -6.13 -4.92
N ARG A 22 -30.98 -7.03 -4.26
CA ARG A 22 -30.89 -7.27 -2.81
C ARG A 22 -30.52 -8.73 -2.58
N TYR A 23 -29.76 -8.99 -1.51
CA TYR A 23 -29.40 -10.36 -1.14
C TYR A 23 -30.29 -10.85 0.01
N VAL A 24 -30.93 -11.99 -0.20
CA VAL A 24 -31.74 -12.66 0.82
C VAL A 24 -30.87 -13.70 1.51
N GLY A 25 -30.76 -13.61 2.81
CA GLY A 25 -29.99 -14.56 3.62
C GLY A 25 -30.75 -15.87 3.91
N GLY A 26 -30.11 -16.79 4.62
CA GLY A 26 -30.67 -18.12 4.95
C GLY A 26 -31.95 -18.07 5.76
N ASN A 27 -32.21 -16.99 6.49
CA ASN A 27 -33.45 -16.78 7.22
C ASN A 27 -34.60 -16.21 6.35
N GLY A 28 -34.33 -15.92 5.06
CA GLY A 28 -35.29 -15.32 4.13
C GLY A 28 -35.52 -13.82 4.29
N GLN A 29 -34.60 -13.13 4.96
CA GLN A 29 -34.62 -11.67 5.12
C GLN A 29 -33.52 -11.02 4.26
N ILE A 30 -33.74 -9.77 3.84
CA ILE A 30 -32.71 -8.97 3.19
C ILE A 30 -31.56 -8.74 4.16
N ILE A 31 -30.34 -9.05 3.72
CA ILE A 31 -29.13 -8.71 4.45
C ILE A 31 -28.81 -7.23 4.20
N LYS A 32 -28.47 -6.52 5.27
CA LYS A 32 -28.09 -5.10 5.26
C LYS A 32 -26.82 -4.90 6.05
N ASN A 33 -26.04 -3.86 5.69
CA ASN A 33 -24.81 -3.46 6.38
C ASN A 33 -23.90 -4.63 6.75
N ASN A 34 -23.74 -5.59 5.83
CA ASN A 34 -22.96 -6.80 6.10
C ASN A 34 -22.21 -7.29 4.85
N TRP A 35 -21.30 -8.22 5.09
CA TRP A 35 -20.60 -8.96 4.05
C TRP A 35 -21.41 -10.17 3.59
N VAL A 36 -21.35 -10.45 2.30
CA VAL A 36 -21.99 -11.61 1.69
C VAL A 36 -21.02 -12.27 0.72
N ASN A 37 -20.92 -13.60 0.80
CA ASN A 37 -20.27 -14.42 -0.20
C ASN A 37 -21.36 -15.09 -1.06
N SER A 38 -21.26 -14.95 -2.38
CA SER A 38 -22.23 -15.53 -3.32
C SER A 38 -21.52 -15.92 -4.61
N GLY A 39 -21.60 -17.20 -4.99
CA GLY A 39 -20.78 -17.75 -6.05
C GLY A 39 -19.28 -17.60 -5.71
N ASP A 40 -18.52 -17.09 -6.66
CA ASP A 40 -17.09 -16.79 -6.52
C ASP A 40 -16.82 -15.37 -5.95
N GLY A 41 -17.87 -14.59 -5.71
CA GLY A 41 -17.80 -13.19 -5.31
C GLY A 41 -17.96 -12.96 -3.80
N ARG A 42 -17.27 -11.93 -3.31
CA ARG A 42 -17.49 -11.31 -2.01
C ARG A 42 -18.07 -9.92 -2.23
N TYR A 43 -19.11 -9.58 -1.47
CA TYR A 43 -19.85 -8.33 -1.62
C TYR A 43 -20.00 -7.63 -0.27
N ARG A 44 -20.11 -6.30 -0.30
CA ARG A 44 -20.48 -5.50 0.88
C ARG A 44 -21.82 -4.84 0.63
N LEU A 45 -22.76 -5.02 1.55
CA LEU A 45 -24.09 -4.43 1.48
C LEU A 45 -24.16 -3.18 2.34
N LYS A 46 -24.87 -2.16 1.83
CA LYS A 46 -25.15 -0.90 2.51
C LYS A 46 -26.31 -1.06 3.52
N GLU A 47 -26.61 -0.02 4.25
CA GLU A 47 -27.74 -0.01 5.21
C GLU A 47 -29.09 -0.19 4.56
N ASP A 48 -29.27 0.28 3.32
CA ASP A 48 -30.47 0.09 2.55
C ASP A 48 -30.59 -1.32 1.93
N GLY A 49 -29.54 -2.14 2.03
CA GLY A 49 -29.43 -3.48 1.47
C GLY A 49 -28.94 -3.53 0.03
N THR A 50 -28.63 -2.39 -0.62
CA THR A 50 -27.90 -2.37 -1.91
C THR A 50 -26.46 -2.77 -1.70
N ARG A 51 -25.80 -3.30 -2.72
CA ARG A 51 -24.36 -3.55 -2.70
C ARG A 51 -23.58 -2.29 -3.10
N TYR A 52 -22.31 -2.21 -2.67
CA TYR A 52 -21.37 -1.29 -3.25
C TYR A 52 -21.05 -1.71 -4.68
N GLU A 53 -20.95 -0.75 -5.60
CA GLU A 53 -20.59 -0.98 -7.01
C GLU A 53 -19.71 0.17 -7.51
N ASN A 54 -18.67 -0.16 -8.26
CA ASN A 54 -17.76 0.77 -8.91
C ASN A 54 -17.26 1.92 -8.00
N GLN A 55 -16.92 1.61 -6.75
CA GLN A 55 -16.50 2.62 -5.78
C GLN A 55 -15.61 2.09 -4.66
N TRP A 56 -14.81 2.98 -4.11
CA TRP A 56 -14.11 2.79 -2.86
C TRP A 56 -15.06 2.90 -1.66
N PHE A 57 -14.79 2.12 -0.63
CA PHE A 57 -15.40 2.26 0.68
C PHE A 57 -14.46 1.74 1.76
N SER A 58 -14.75 2.10 3.01
CA SER A 58 -14.00 1.60 4.15
C SER A 58 -14.89 0.95 5.18
N THR A 59 -14.32 0.07 5.96
CA THR A 59 -14.93 -0.46 7.17
C THR A 59 -13.96 -0.28 8.34
N THR A 60 -14.49 0.14 9.48
CA THR A 60 -13.71 0.26 10.71
C THR A 60 -14.08 -0.88 11.64
N SER A 61 -13.09 -1.68 12.03
CA SER A 61 -13.29 -2.72 13.05
C SER A 61 -13.10 -2.12 14.44
N ASN A 62 -14.00 -2.45 15.35
CA ASN A 62 -13.77 -2.17 16.77
C ASN A 62 -12.66 -3.11 17.26
N PRO A 63 -11.69 -2.60 18.01
CA PRO A 63 -10.64 -3.44 18.55
C PRO A 63 -11.20 -4.47 19.55
N ALA A 64 -10.65 -5.68 19.52
CA ALA A 64 -11.01 -6.74 20.46
C ALA A 64 -10.61 -6.40 21.91
N LEU A 65 -9.66 -5.48 22.09
CA LEU A 65 -9.16 -5.01 23.40
C LEU A 65 -9.35 -3.50 23.52
N PRO A 66 -9.73 -2.97 24.69
CA PRO A 66 -9.93 -1.53 24.92
C PRO A 66 -8.68 -0.68 24.65
N SER A 67 -7.47 -1.26 24.76
CA SER A 67 -6.19 -0.59 24.51
C SER A 67 -5.80 -0.52 23.04
N SER A 68 -6.49 -1.22 22.15
CA SER A 68 -6.20 -1.24 20.73
C SER A 68 -6.93 -0.10 20.00
N LYS A 69 -6.30 0.47 18.98
CA LYS A 69 -6.95 1.47 18.13
C LYS A 69 -7.84 0.81 17.08
N PRO A 70 -8.98 1.44 16.71
CA PRO A 70 -9.77 0.99 15.57
C PRO A 70 -8.92 0.91 14.30
N VAL A 71 -9.10 -0.15 13.52
CA VAL A 71 -8.42 -0.32 12.23
C VAL A 71 -9.40 -0.07 11.10
N THR A 72 -9.08 0.89 10.24
CA THR A 72 -9.84 1.16 9.02
C THR A 72 -9.24 0.40 7.85
N ASN A 73 -10.04 -0.47 7.27
CA ASN A 73 -9.70 -1.21 6.06
C ASN A 73 -10.42 -0.62 4.86
N TRP A 74 -9.71 -0.47 3.75
CA TRP A 74 -10.21 0.05 2.50
C TRP A 74 -10.44 -1.05 1.48
N TYR A 75 -11.50 -0.94 0.71
CA TYR A 75 -11.93 -1.91 -0.29
C TYR A 75 -12.40 -1.20 -1.55
N TYR A 76 -12.39 -1.90 -2.67
CA TYR A 76 -13.04 -1.45 -3.90
C TYR A 76 -14.02 -2.49 -4.39
N ALA A 77 -15.24 -2.07 -4.66
CA ALA A 77 -16.25 -2.87 -5.34
C ALA A 77 -16.20 -2.58 -6.84
N GLY A 78 -16.03 -3.59 -7.65
CA GLY A 78 -16.08 -3.48 -9.12
C GLY A 78 -17.47 -3.12 -9.64
N ALA A 79 -17.61 -3.00 -10.94
CA ALA A 79 -18.89 -2.67 -11.60
C ALA A 79 -19.99 -3.73 -11.34
N ASP A 80 -19.60 -4.97 -11.16
CA ASP A 80 -20.50 -6.09 -10.81
C ASP A 80 -20.75 -6.21 -9.29
N GLY A 81 -20.18 -5.30 -8.50
CA GLY A 81 -20.23 -5.26 -7.04
C GLY A 81 -19.33 -6.26 -6.34
N LYS A 82 -18.56 -7.08 -7.06
CA LYS A 82 -17.56 -7.96 -6.45
C LYS A 82 -16.41 -7.12 -5.88
N ILE A 83 -15.95 -7.49 -4.70
CA ILE A 83 -14.80 -6.88 -4.08
C ILE A 83 -13.53 -7.35 -4.80
N LEU A 84 -12.69 -6.40 -5.24
CA LEU A 84 -11.39 -6.71 -5.81
C LEU A 84 -10.49 -7.36 -4.76
N ARG A 85 -9.74 -8.41 -5.14
CA ARG A 85 -8.88 -9.18 -4.22
C ARG A 85 -7.78 -9.92 -4.97
N ASN A 86 -6.76 -10.36 -4.23
CA ASN A 86 -5.68 -11.22 -4.72
C ASN A 86 -4.90 -10.63 -5.90
N GLY A 87 -4.46 -9.38 -5.81
CA GLY A 87 -3.59 -8.86 -6.86
C GLY A 87 -3.62 -7.36 -7.06
N TRP A 88 -2.94 -6.95 -8.13
CA TRP A 88 -2.88 -5.58 -8.60
C TRP A 88 -4.02 -5.29 -9.56
N TYR A 89 -4.64 -4.11 -9.41
CA TYR A 89 -5.69 -3.60 -10.30
C TYR A 89 -5.39 -2.15 -10.66
N GLU A 90 -5.60 -1.81 -11.91
CA GLU A 90 -5.56 -0.44 -12.39
C GLU A 90 -6.93 0.22 -12.21
N LEU A 91 -6.96 1.31 -11.46
CA LEU A 91 -8.17 2.09 -11.19
C LEU A 91 -7.84 3.57 -11.42
N GLY A 92 -8.43 4.15 -12.46
CA GLY A 92 -8.24 5.56 -12.78
C GLY A 92 -6.78 5.93 -13.10
N GLY A 93 -6.05 5.05 -13.80
CA GLY A 93 -4.66 5.25 -14.19
C GLY A 93 -3.63 5.03 -13.08
N LYS A 94 -4.04 4.52 -11.93
CA LYS A 94 -3.15 4.15 -10.82
C LYS A 94 -3.31 2.69 -10.45
N TYR A 95 -2.25 2.07 -9.95
CA TYR A 95 -2.26 0.68 -9.52
C TYR A 95 -2.47 0.55 -8.03
N TYR A 96 -3.39 -0.36 -7.63
CA TYR A 96 -3.74 -0.67 -6.25
C TYR A 96 -3.66 -2.16 -6.01
N TYR A 97 -3.12 -2.55 -4.86
CA TYR A 97 -3.07 -3.95 -4.45
C TYR A 97 -4.22 -4.28 -3.50
N PHE A 98 -4.81 -5.46 -3.69
CA PHE A 98 -5.82 -5.98 -2.78
C PHE A 98 -5.39 -7.36 -2.27
N TYR A 99 -5.39 -7.52 -0.96
CA TYR A 99 -5.09 -8.78 -0.32
C TYR A 99 -6.21 -9.82 -0.55
N GLU A 100 -6.02 -11.04 -0.04
CA GLU A 100 -6.98 -12.14 -0.15
C GLU A 100 -8.40 -11.75 0.32
N TRP A 101 -8.49 -10.98 1.39
CA TRP A 101 -9.77 -10.53 1.94
C TRP A 101 -10.32 -9.26 1.29
N GLY A 102 -9.62 -8.72 0.30
CA GLY A 102 -10.01 -7.56 -0.48
C GLY A 102 -9.64 -6.21 0.16
N ASN A 103 -8.96 -6.20 1.30
CA ASN A 103 -8.46 -4.96 1.86
C ASN A 103 -7.20 -4.49 1.12
N SER A 104 -7.13 -3.18 0.87
CA SER A 104 -6.01 -2.51 0.20
C SER A 104 -5.06 -1.88 1.22
N PRO A 105 -3.73 -2.10 1.13
CA PRO A 105 -2.76 -1.43 1.99
C PRO A 105 -2.73 0.07 1.74
N ARG A 106 -2.34 0.85 2.76
CA ARG A 106 -2.21 2.31 2.70
C ARG A 106 -0.95 2.76 3.41
N LYS A 107 -0.22 3.72 2.79
CA LYS A 107 0.98 4.36 3.35
C LYS A 107 1.95 3.35 3.97
N MET A 108 2.33 2.32 3.20
CA MET A 108 3.20 1.28 3.73
C MET A 108 4.02 0.57 2.67
N PHE A 109 5.12 -0.01 3.11
CA PHE A 109 5.85 -1.02 2.36
C PHE A 109 5.24 -2.40 2.63
N PHE A 110 5.23 -3.24 1.60
CA PHE A 110 4.91 -4.66 1.72
C PHE A 110 5.67 -5.46 0.68
N ASN A 111 5.80 -6.76 0.93
CA ASN A 111 6.50 -7.67 0.02
C ASN A 111 5.50 -8.60 -0.66
N LEU A 112 5.73 -8.85 -1.94
CA LEU A 112 5.09 -9.90 -2.71
C LEU A 112 6.21 -10.72 -3.32
N GLU A 113 6.31 -11.97 -2.90
CA GLU A 113 7.42 -12.84 -3.27
C GLU A 113 8.77 -12.18 -2.89
N ASP A 114 9.67 -12.02 -3.85
CA ASP A 114 10.99 -11.41 -3.71
C ASP A 114 10.99 -9.89 -3.92
N LYS A 115 9.86 -9.28 -4.32
CA LYS A 115 9.73 -7.86 -4.61
C LYS A 115 9.12 -7.08 -3.46
N ARG A 116 9.62 -5.86 -3.27
CA ARG A 116 9.11 -4.91 -2.28
C ARG A 116 8.38 -3.78 -2.99
N TYR A 117 7.23 -3.38 -2.47
CA TYR A 117 6.39 -2.31 -3.01
C TYR A 117 6.11 -1.26 -1.96
N TYR A 118 5.84 -0.04 -2.40
CA TYR A 118 5.32 1.03 -1.55
C TYR A 118 4.02 1.58 -2.15
N VAL A 119 3.03 1.77 -1.28
CA VAL A 119 1.78 2.46 -1.61
C VAL A 119 1.62 3.70 -0.74
N ASP A 120 1.09 4.76 -1.32
CA ASP A 120 0.87 6.05 -0.66
C ASP A 120 -0.35 6.05 0.29
N GLU A 121 -0.74 7.22 0.76
CA GLU A 121 -1.87 7.40 1.68
C GLU A 121 -3.21 6.99 1.06
N GLU A 122 -3.37 7.14 -0.25
CA GLU A 122 -4.53 6.69 -1.02
C GLU A 122 -4.46 5.20 -1.38
N GLY A 123 -3.33 4.52 -1.11
CA GLY A 123 -3.07 3.12 -1.44
C GLY A 123 -2.60 2.91 -2.87
N ALA A 124 -2.33 3.98 -3.61
CA ALA A 124 -1.77 3.88 -4.95
C ALA A 124 -0.29 3.50 -4.89
N ARG A 125 0.13 2.57 -5.76
CA ARG A 125 1.55 2.24 -5.96
C ARG A 125 2.31 3.49 -6.42
N LYS A 126 3.51 3.69 -5.90
CA LYS A 126 4.39 4.74 -6.41
C LYS A 126 4.79 4.48 -7.84
N GLU A 127 4.79 5.55 -8.62
CA GLU A 127 5.29 5.55 -10.01
C GLU A 127 6.81 5.37 -10.05
N PRO A 128 7.38 4.88 -11.17
CA PRO A 128 8.82 4.74 -11.35
C PRO A 128 9.59 6.04 -11.07
N GLY A 129 10.77 5.91 -10.47
CA GLY A 129 11.65 7.03 -10.13
C GLY A 129 11.92 7.19 -8.64
N TRP A 130 12.59 8.31 -8.29
CA TRP A 130 12.96 8.64 -6.92
C TRP A 130 11.76 9.13 -6.10
N PHE A 131 11.69 8.69 -4.84
CA PHE A 131 10.79 9.27 -3.84
C PHE A 131 11.44 9.25 -2.46
N SER A 132 10.91 10.07 -1.56
CA SER A 132 11.40 10.15 -0.20
C SER A 132 10.27 10.01 0.83
N ILE A 133 10.66 9.60 2.03
CA ILE A 133 9.78 9.55 3.20
C ILE A 133 10.49 10.26 4.34
N ASP A 134 9.84 11.28 4.87
CA ASP A 134 10.30 12.00 6.04
C ASP A 134 9.92 11.23 7.32
N ASN A 135 10.88 11.14 8.22
CA ASN A 135 10.78 10.39 9.46
C ASN A 135 11.32 11.24 10.63
N VAL A 136 11.06 10.76 11.83
CA VAL A 136 11.61 11.32 13.06
C VAL A 136 12.25 10.19 13.85
N ASN A 137 13.51 10.37 14.27
CA ASN A 137 14.21 9.37 15.05
C ASN A 137 13.74 9.36 16.52
N SER A 138 14.25 8.43 17.32
CA SER A 138 13.90 8.30 18.75
C SER A 138 14.24 9.51 19.63
N LYS A 139 15.09 10.44 19.11
CA LYS A 139 15.47 11.70 19.77
C LYS A 139 14.63 12.89 19.30
N GLY A 140 13.60 12.66 18.45
CA GLY A 140 12.78 13.72 17.88
C GLY A 140 13.42 14.49 16.71
N GLN A 141 14.56 14.03 16.17
CA GLN A 141 15.23 14.69 15.07
C GLN A 141 14.69 14.21 13.72
N PRO A 142 14.38 15.13 12.78
CA PRO A 142 13.90 14.75 11.46
C PRO A 142 15.02 14.14 10.62
N TYR A 143 14.67 13.19 9.78
CA TYR A 143 15.53 12.63 8.73
C TYR A 143 14.70 12.14 7.58
N THR A 144 15.27 12.08 6.38
CA THR A 144 14.62 11.68 5.15
C THR A 144 15.27 10.41 4.60
N ASN A 145 14.48 9.38 4.35
CA ASN A 145 14.90 8.19 3.61
C ASN A 145 14.52 8.33 2.14
N TRP A 146 15.43 7.97 1.25
CA TRP A 146 15.25 7.99 -0.19
C TRP A 146 15.14 6.57 -0.74
N TYR A 147 14.28 6.40 -1.73
CA TYR A 147 13.95 5.14 -2.37
C TYR A 147 13.85 5.34 -3.88
N TYR A 148 14.01 4.28 -4.65
CA TYR A 148 13.80 4.29 -6.09
C TYR A 148 12.82 3.19 -6.48
N VAL A 149 11.83 3.54 -7.32
CA VAL A 149 10.85 2.60 -7.89
C VAL A 149 11.28 2.28 -9.31
N THR A 150 11.38 1.01 -9.63
CA THR A 150 11.70 0.52 -10.97
C THR A 150 10.48 0.55 -11.89
N GLU A 151 10.69 0.35 -13.21
CA GLU A 151 9.61 0.35 -14.20
C GLU A 151 8.50 -0.69 -13.90
N ASP A 152 8.84 -1.79 -13.25
CA ASP A 152 7.85 -2.80 -12.84
C ASP A 152 7.08 -2.41 -11.56
N GLY A 153 7.42 -1.25 -10.98
CA GLY A 153 6.79 -0.70 -9.78
C GLY A 153 7.33 -1.23 -8.47
N SER A 154 8.36 -2.08 -8.48
CA SER A 154 9.03 -2.54 -7.27
C SER A 154 10.04 -1.52 -6.74
N VAL A 155 10.28 -1.52 -5.43
CA VAL A 155 11.29 -0.70 -4.78
C VAL A 155 12.65 -1.39 -4.90
N LEU A 156 13.61 -0.67 -5.46
CA LEU A 156 14.97 -1.13 -5.64
C LEU A 156 15.66 -1.35 -4.29
N ARG A 157 16.44 -2.43 -4.16
CA ARG A 157 17.13 -2.81 -2.91
C ARG A 157 18.34 -3.70 -3.18
N ASP A 158 19.09 -3.96 -2.12
CA ASP A 158 20.16 -4.96 -2.08
C ASP A 158 21.31 -4.67 -3.03
N GLY A 159 22.14 -3.69 -2.70
CA GLY A 159 23.44 -3.50 -3.36
C GLY A 159 23.56 -2.25 -4.22
N TRP A 160 24.53 -2.31 -5.14
CA TRP A 160 24.85 -1.24 -6.07
C TRP A 160 23.98 -1.30 -7.31
N HIS A 161 23.46 -0.15 -7.73
CA HIS A 161 22.65 -0.01 -8.95
C HIS A 161 23.03 1.25 -9.71
N ASP A 162 23.11 1.15 -11.03
CA ASP A 162 23.36 2.29 -11.91
C ASP A 162 22.04 2.92 -12.32
N LEU A 163 21.82 4.16 -11.91
CA LEU A 163 20.60 4.92 -12.12
C LEU A 163 20.94 6.32 -12.65
N GLU A 164 20.43 6.67 -13.82
CA GLU A 164 20.55 8.03 -14.37
C GLU A 164 22.01 8.57 -14.39
N GLY A 165 22.98 7.66 -14.63
CA GLY A 165 24.41 8.01 -14.66
C GLY A 165 25.08 8.05 -13.29
N MET A 166 24.40 7.70 -12.23
CA MET A 166 24.92 7.58 -10.85
C MET A 166 24.94 6.12 -10.42
N THR A 167 26.02 5.69 -9.75
CA THR A 167 26.05 4.38 -9.07
C THR A 167 25.61 4.56 -7.62
N CYS A 168 24.44 4.07 -7.26
CA CYS A 168 23.80 4.24 -5.96
C CYS A 168 23.74 2.92 -5.18
N TYR A 169 23.87 2.99 -3.86
CA TYR A 169 23.73 1.83 -2.97
C TYR A 169 22.39 1.86 -2.23
N PHE A 170 21.71 0.72 -2.24
CA PHE A 170 20.47 0.51 -1.50
C PHE A 170 20.66 -0.62 -0.48
N ASP A 171 20.15 -0.42 0.73
CA ASP A 171 20.13 -1.47 1.73
C ASP A 171 19.02 -2.53 1.46
N THR A 172 18.91 -3.53 2.32
CA THR A 172 17.91 -4.61 2.22
C THR A 172 16.46 -4.12 2.36
N TYR A 173 16.28 -2.92 2.92
CA TYR A 173 14.97 -2.27 3.03
C TYR A 173 14.68 -1.32 1.86
N GLY A 174 15.62 -1.19 0.92
CA GLY A 174 15.51 -0.30 -0.23
C GLY A 174 15.84 1.16 0.08
N THR A 175 16.44 1.47 1.24
CA THR A 175 16.87 2.82 1.54
C THR A 175 18.18 3.14 0.81
N SER A 176 18.18 4.20 0.00
CA SER A 176 19.38 4.72 -0.64
C SER A 176 20.31 5.38 0.39
N TYR A 177 21.57 4.98 0.42
CA TYR A 177 22.58 5.65 1.23
C TYR A 177 22.93 7.02 0.64
N ARG A 178 23.05 8.03 1.51
CA ARG A 178 23.37 9.41 1.13
C ARG A 178 24.31 10.05 2.15
N SER A 179 25.24 10.90 1.69
CA SER A 179 26.20 11.65 2.51
C SER A 179 26.87 10.80 3.58
N ARG A 180 27.35 9.60 3.23
CA ARG A 180 27.88 8.70 4.25
C ARG A 180 28.99 7.77 3.76
N TRP A 181 29.88 7.42 4.71
CA TRP A 181 30.78 6.29 4.59
C TRP A 181 30.12 5.01 5.06
N PHE A 182 30.45 3.91 4.41
CA PHE A 182 30.05 2.56 4.84
C PHE A 182 31.01 1.50 4.30
N ASN A 183 31.01 0.32 4.91
CA ASN A 183 31.86 -0.80 4.53
C ASN A 183 31.01 -1.91 3.89
N LEU A 184 31.55 -2.54 2.85
CA LEU A 184 31.02 -3.78 2.27
C LEU A 184 32.18 -4.77 2.18
N GLY A 185 32.18 -5.81 3.03
CA GLY A 185 33.33 -6.65 3.23
C GLY A 185 34.52 -5.84 3.74
N ASP A 186 35.65 -5.97 3.10
CA ASP A 186 36.91 -5.27 3.45
C ASP A 186 37.03 -3.88 2.83
N ASP A 187 36.12 -3.54 1.90
CA ASP A 187 36.14 -2.28 1.17
C ASP A 187 35.31 -1.20 1.87
N ARG A 188 35.83 0.04 1.78
CA ARG A 188 35.15 1.24 2.29
C ARG A 188 34.72 2.17 1.17
N TYR A 189 33.47 2.56 1.19
CA TYR A 189 32.83 3.40 0.17
C TYR A 189 32.28 4.69 0.75
N TYR A 190 32.22 5.72 -0.09
CA TYR A 190 31.51 6.96 0.19
C TYR A 190 30.48 7.23 -0.91
N VAL A 191 29.29 7.66 -0.50
CA VAL A 191 28.25 8.21 -1.37
C VAL A 191 27.93 9.64 -0.95
N ASP A 192 27.77 10.51 -1.94
CA ASP A 192 27.47 11.93 -1.73
C ASP A 192 26.01 12.20 -1.33
N GLY A 193 25.61 13.48 -1.27
CA GLY A 193 24.25 13.89 -0.93
C GLY A 193 23.17 13.45 -1.92
N ASN A 194 23.54 13.14 -3.15
CA ASN A 194 22.64 12.59 -4.17
C ASN A 194 22.59 11.06 -4.13
N GLY A 195 23.42 10.42 -3.32
CA GLY A 195 23.58 8.97 -3.23
C GLY A 195 24.56 8.39 -4.25
N SER A 196 25.29 9.24 -5.01
CA SER A 196 26.26 8.80 -5.99
C SER A 196 27.56 8.35 -5.36
N ARG A 197 28.04 7.15 -5.76
CA ARG A 197 29.35 6.64 -5.36
C ARG A 197 30.46 7.58 -5.81
N GLN A 198 31.33 7.93 -4.86
CA GLN A 198 32.53 8.73 -5.17
C GLN A 198 33.74 7.83 -5.37
N SER A 199 34.61 8.21 -6.32
CA SER A 199 35.88 7.53 -6.62
C SER A 199 36.95 8.55 -6.94
N GLY A 200 38.24 8.19 -6.70
CA GLY A 200 39.36 9.11 -6.85
C GLY A 200 39.44 10.14 -5.72
N TRP A 201 40.06 11.30 -6.01
CA TRP A 201 40.13 12.39 -5.05
C TRP A 201 38.84 13.21 -5.05
N PHE A 202 38.23 13.39 -3.89
CA PHE A 202 37.07 14.23 -3.69
C PHE A 202 37.13 14.92 -2.33
N SER A 203 36.43 16.04 -2.19
CA SER A 203 36.33 16.77 -0.93
C SER A 203 34.97 16.61 -0.29
N ILE A 204 34.93 16.57 1.02
CA ILE A 204 33.71 16.52 1.83
C ILE A 204 33.66 17.79 2.68
N THR A 205 32.61 18.59 2.49
CA THR A 205 32.34 19.75 3.35
C THR A 205 31.35 19.34 4.44
N GLY A 206 31.64 19.73 5.66
CA GLY A 206 30.78 19.45 6.81
C GLY A 206 30.87 20.55 7.86
N THR A 207 29.99 20.47 8.87
CA THR A 207 30.02 21.38 10.02
C THR A 207 30.50 20.63 11.23
N GLY A 208 31.59 21.12 11.84
CA GLY A 208 32.14 20.57 13.06
C GLY A 208 31.22 20.74 14.28
N SER A 209 31.51 20.05 15.36
CA SER A 209 30.75 20.14 16.63
C SER A 209 30.75 21.56 17.24
N ASN A 210 31.70 22.39 16.83
CA ASN A 210 31.81 23.82 17.20
C ASN A 210 31.08 24.77 16.27
N GLY A 211 30.32 24.25 15.29
CA GLY A 211 29.57 25.05 14.31
C GLY A 211 30.39 25.61 13.14
N GLN A 212 31.71 25.32 13.07
CA GLN A 212 32.56 25.78 11.97
C GLN A 212 32.49 24.81 10.79
N GLU A 213 32.40 25.36 9.57
CA GLU A 213 32.50 24.57 8.34
C GLU A 213 33.95 24.08 8.14
N TYR A 214 34.09 22.87 7.65
CA TYR A 214 35.36 22.28 7.23
C TYR A 214 35.21 21.59 5.88
N THR A 215 36.33 21.51 5.17
CA THR A 215 36.44 20.74 3.92
C THR A 215 37.65 19.80 4.05
N ASN A 216 37.43 18.50 3.85
CA ASN A 216 38.47 17.45 3.87
C ASN A 216 38.60 16.83 2.48
#